data_595dddb2c2fef39642dd0641038ea26a
#
_entry.id   595dddb2c2fef39642dd0641038ea26a
#
_cell.length_a   1.000
_cell.length_b   1.000
_cell.length_c   1.000
_cell.angle_alpha   90.00
_cell.angle_beta   90.00
_cell.angle_gamma   90.00
#
_symmetry.space_group_name_H-M   'P 1'
#
loop_
_entity.id
_entity.type
_entity.pdbx_description
1 polymer ?
#
loop_
_entity_poly.entity_id
_entity_poly.type
_entity_poly.pdbx_seq_one_letter_code
_entity_poly.pdbx_strand_id
1 'polypeptide(L)'
;EVLNLLEPLMYRKQLQSQLIAQGRVFTCRLDRDKLRQMLINLLGNAIKFTPEGGTISVTLSRNGDWFQLAVHDTGVGIAADHLEKIFKAFQQVDSSVTRSYAGTGLGLALVQLTTHLLKGQVEVRSQIDKGSTFTLFLPLDPESIEDAEKELLG
;
A
#
# COMPACT_ATOMS: atom_id res chain seq x y z
N GLU A 1 -8.13 -3.40 12.70
CA GLU A 1 -9.17 -2.40 12.41
C GLU A 1 -9.46 -2.33 10.90
N VAL A 2 -8.53 -1.93 10.03
CA VAL A 2 -8.80 -1.77 8.56
C VAL A 2 -9.16 -3.09 7.89
N LEU A 3 -8.47 -4.18 8.20
CA LEU A 3 -8.81 -5.50 7.68
C LEU A 3 -10.25 -5.90 8.06
N ASN A 4 -10.65 -5.69 9.32
CA ASN A 4 -12.02 -5.98 9.77
C ASN A 4 -13.06 -5.10 9.04
N LEU A 5 -12.72 -3.84 8.76
CA LEU A 5 -13.59 -2.93 8.00
C LEU A 5 -13.86 -3.46 6.58
N LEU A 6 -12.86 -4.06 5.96
CA LEU A 6 -12.90 -4.55 4.57
C LEU A 6 -13.27 -6.04 4.46
N GLU A 7 -13.40 -6.73 5.59
CA GLU A 7 -13.76 -8.17 5.65
C GLU A 7 -15.01 -8.53 4.84
N PRO A 8 -16.13 -7.75 4.88
CA PRO A 8 -17.30 -8.07 4.06
C PRO A 8 -17.03 -8.08 2.56
N LEU A 9 -16.12 -7.22 2.08
CA LEU A 9 -15.75 -7.17 0.66
C LEU A 9 -14.88 -8.37 0.28
N MET A 10 -13.94 -8.74 1.17
CA MET A 10 -13.10 -9.93 0.98
C MET A 10 -13.95 -11.21 1.01
N TYR A 11 -14.88 -11.30 1.93
CA TYR A 11 -15.79 -12.44 2.03
C TYR A 11 -16.63 -12.67 0.76
N ARG A 12 -17.17 -11.60 0.16
CA ARG A 12 -17.93 -11.68 -1.09
C ARG A 12 -17.15 -12.26 -2.25
N LYS A 13 -15.85 -12.04 -2.28
CA LYS A 13 -14.92 -12.57 -3.29
C LYS A 13 -14.17 -13.83 -2.82
N GLN A 14 -14.54 -14.38 -1.68
CA GLN A 14 -13.87 -15.54 -1.08
C GLN A 14 -12.35 -15.37 -0.95
N LEU A 15 -11.89 -14.12 -0.72
CA LEU A 15 -10.48 -13.83 -0.55
C LEU A 15 -10.00 -14.24 0.83
N GLN A 16 -8.81 -14.82 0.87
CA GLN A 16 -8.10 -15.09 2.12
C GLN A 16 -7.30 -13.86 2.51
N SER A 17 -7.30 -13.48 3.79
CA SER A 17 -6.49 -12.38 4.30
C SER A 17 -5.57 -12.83 5.42
N GLN A 18 -4.36 -12.26 5.45
CA GLN A 18 -3.36 -12.54 6.47
C GLN A 18 -2.72 -11.24 6.97
N LEU A 19 -2.50 -11.15 8.28
CA LEU A 19 -1.69 -10.09 8.88
C LEU A 19 -0.43 -10.73 9.48
N ILE A 20 0.72 -10.32 8.99
CA ILE A 20 2.03 -10.86 9.36
C ILE A 20 2.84 -9.75 10.03
N ALA A 21 3.15 -9.88 11.31
CA ALA A 21 4.06 -8.99 12.02
C ALA A 21 5.42 -9.68 12.14
N GLN A 22 6.45 -9.08 11.58
CA GLN A 22 7.81 -9.61 11.60
C GLN A 22 8.65 -8.89 12.66
N GLY A 23 9.31 -9.67 13.51
CA GLY A 23 10.23 -9.17 14.52
C GLY A 23 9.56 -8.86 15.86
N ARG A 24 10.23 -8.02 16.66
CA ARG A 24 9.75 -7.62 18.00
C ARG A 24 8.71 -6.51 17.87
N VAL A 25 7.84 -6.41 18.86
CA VAL A 25 6.93 -5.26 19.01
C VAL A 25 7.75 -3.98 19.05
N PHE A 26 7.36 -2.99 18.28
CA PHE A 26 7.96 -1.66 18.26
C PHE A 26 6.88 -0.58 18.31
N THR A 27 7.26 0.58 18.79
CA THR A 27 6.41 1.76 18.81
C THR A 27 6.84 2.68 17.67
N CYS A 28 5.89 3.29 17.00
CA CYS A 28 6.12 4.31 16.00
C CYS A 28 5.21 5.52 16.26
N ARG A 29 5.70 6.71 15.91
CA ARG A 29 4.93 7.95 15.97
C ARG A 29 4.42 8.27 14.57
N LEU A 30 3.22 7.85 14.27
CA LEU A 30 2.60 8.04 12.97
C LEU A 30 1.19 8.64 13.11
N ASP A 31 0.81 9.42 12.11
CA ASP A 31 -0.57 9.89 11.97
C ASP A 31 -1.48 8.70 11.62
N ARG A 32 -2.30 8.31 12.60
CA ARG A 32 -3.19 7.15 12.51
C ARG A 32 -4.19 7.28 11.36
N ASP A 33 -4.75 8.46 11.16
CA ASP A 33 -5.79 8.66 10.14
C ASP A 33 -5.20 8.61 8.74
N LYS A 34 -4.01 9.18 8.55
CA LYS A 34 -3.27 9.07 7.28
C LYS A 34 -2.88 7.62 6.97
N LEU A 35 -2.35 6.91 7.96
CA LEU A 35 -2.00 5.49 7.79
C LEU A 35 -3.23 4.65 7.45
N ARG A 36 -4.35 4.87 8.15
CA ARG A 36 -5.63 4.22 7.88
C ARG A 36 -6.11 4.47 6.47
N GLN A 37 -6.06 5.72 6.01
CA GLN A 37 -6.47 6.10 4.66
C GLN A 37 -5.61 5.43 3.58
N MET A 38 -4.29 5.40 3.76
CA MET A 38 -3.39 4.70 2.84
C MET A 38 -3.70 3.20 2.78
N LEU A 39 -3.91 2.56 3.93
CA LEU A 39 -4.27 1.14 3.99
C LEU A 39 -5.61 0.85 3.31
N ILE A 40 -6.63 1.67 3.50
CA ILE A 40 -7.91 1.52 2.81
C ILE A 40 -7.73 1.57 1.30
N ASN A 41 -6.91 2.50 0.81
CA ASN A 41 -6.63 2.62 -0.62
C ASN A 41 -5.86 1.41 -1.18
N LEU A 42 -4.83 0.96 -0.49
CA LEU A 42 -4.02 -0.19 -0.93
C LEU A 42 -4.81 -1.50 -0.87
N LEU A 43 -5.50 -1.75 0.23
CA LEU A 43 -6.33 -2.95 0.39
C LEU A 43 -7.55 -2.93 -0.53
N GLY A 44 -8.17 -1.77 -0.73
CA GLY A 44 -9.26 -1.61 -1.69
C GLY A 44 -8.83 -2.01 -3.11
N ASN A 45 -7.65 -1.58 -3.54
CA ASN A 45 -7.07 -2.00 -4.83
C ASN A 45 -6.75 -3.49 -4.85
N ALA A 46 -6.15 -4.04 -3.81
CA ALA A 46 -5.86 -5.47 -3.70
C ALA A 46 -7.14 -6.31 -3.83
N ILE A 47 -8.21 -5.94 -3.12
CA ILE A 47 -9.51 -6.62 -3.22
C ILE A 47 -10.09 -6.50 -4.63
N LYS A 48 -9.98 -5.32 -5.23
CA LYS A 48 -10.50 -5.04 -6.57
C LYS A 48 -9.86 -5.92 -7.63
N PHE A 49 -8.53 -6.03 -7.62
CA PHE A 49 -7.74 -6.67 -8.67
C PHE A 49 -7.38 -8.13 -8.38
N THR A 50 -7.72 -8.66 -7.24
CA THR A 50 -7.54 -10.07 -6.92
C THR A 50 -8.79 -10.86 -7.32
N PRO A 51 -8.68 -11.89 -8.17
CA PRO A 51 -9.79 -12.76 -8.51
C PRO A 51 -10.33 -13.50 -7.28
N GLU A 52 -11.55 -14.03 -7.42
CA GLU A 52 -12.19 -14.87 -6.41
C GLU A 52 -11.26 -16.03 -5.98
N GLY A 53 -11.21 -16.28 -4.69
CA GLY A 53 -10.37 -17.32 -4.09
C GLY A 53 -8.90 -16.93 -3.89
N GLY A 54 -8.50 -15.73 -4.30
CA GLY A 54 -7.12 -15.25 -4.12
C GLY A 54 -6.78 -14.88 -2.68
N THR A 55 -5.54 -14.42 -2.48
CA THR A 55 -5.00 -14.10 -1.15
C THR A 55 -4.50 -12.65 -1.11
N ILE A 56 -4.74 -12.00 0.02
CA ILE A 56 -4.18 -10.67 0.35
C ILE A 56 -3.45 -10.79 1.67
N SER A 57 -2.20 -10.33 1.73
CA SER A 57 -1.44 -10.28 2.97
C SER A 57 -0.94 -8.87 3.28
N VAL A 58 -0.97 -8.53 4.56
CA VAL A 58 -0.37 -7.30 5.09
C VAL A 58 0.78 -7.70 5.97
N THR A 59 1.98 -7.25 5.62
CA THR A 59 3.19 -7.53 6.39
C THR A 59 3.68 -6.25 7.04
N LEU A 60 3.93 -6.32 8.33
CA LEU A 60 4.52 -5.24 9.13
C LEU A 60 5.91 -5.66 9.56
N SER A 61 6.88 -4.78 9.34
CA SER A 61 8.26 -5.01 9.76
C SER A 61 8.96 -3.71 10.11
N ARG A 62 10.08 -3.83 10.81
CA ARG A 62 10.97 -2.71 11.12
C ARG A 62 12.34 -2.98 10.52
N ASN A 63 12.91 -1.96 9.89
CA ASN A 63 14.29 -1.98 9.42
C ASN A 63 15.00 -0.69 9.87
N GLY A 64 15.82 -0.80 10.92
CA GLY A 64 16.44 0.36 11.54
C GLY A 64 15.39 1.33 12.09
N ASP A 65 15.42 2.57 11.60
CA ASP A 65 14.50 3.65 11.98
C ASP A 65 13.27 3.75 11.06
N TRP A 66 13.08 2.76 10.21
CA TRP A 66 11.98 2.69 9.27
C TRP A 66 10.97 1.61 9.63
N PHE A 67 9.71 1.99 9.58
CA PHE A 67 8.57 1.09 9.55
C PHE A 67 8.25 0.70 8.11
N GLN A 68 8.09 -0.57 7.86
CA GLN A 68 7.69 -1.09 6.57
C GLN A 68 6.32 -1.75 6.68
N LEU A 69 5.42 -1.35 5.80
CA LEU A 69 4.10 -1.92 5.67
C LEU A 69 3.92 -2.36 4.21
N ALA A 70 3.86 -3.65 3.96
CA ALA A 70 3.65 -4.21 2.64
C ALA A 70 2.24 -4.80 2.52
N VAL A 71 1.54 -4.44 1.45
CA VAL A 71 0.28 -5.06 1.03
C VAL A 71 0.56 -5.88 -0.22
N HIS A 72 0.44 -7.18 -0.11
CA HIS A 72 0.63 -8.14 -1.20
C HIS A 72 -0.70 -8.76 -1.59
N ASP A 73 -0.93 -8.89 -2.88
CA ASP A 73 -2.07 -9.59 -3.46
C ASP A 73 -1.63 -10.60 -4.52
N THR A 74 -2.41 -11.65 -4.69
CA THR A 74 -2.24 -12.65 -5.75
C THR A 74 -3.13 -12.34 -6.97
N GLY A 75 -3.26 -11.06 -7.29
CA GLY A 75 -4.13 -10.56 -8.34
C GLY A 75 -3.55 -10.66 -9.74
N VAL A 76 -4.16 -9.94 -10.65
CA VAL A 76 -3.81 -9.94 -12.09
C VAL A 76 -2.43 -9.35 -12.38
N GLY A 77 -1.84 -8.65 -11.42
CA GLY A 77 -0.57 -7.96 -11.60
C GLY A 77 -0.65 -6.72 -12.50
N ILE A 78 0.47 -6.05 -12.63
CA ILE A 78 0.62 -4.80 -13.39
C ILE A 78 1.79 -4.98 -14.36
N ALA A 79 1.56 -4.63 -15.62
CA ALA A 79 2.60 -4.66 -16.64
C ALA A 79 3.71 -3.63 -16.34
N ALA A 80 4.94 -3.95 -16.66
CA ALA A 80 6.11 -3.13 -16.33
C ALA A 80 6.02 -1.70 -16.91
N ASP A 81 5.47 -1.54 -18.12
CA ASP A 81 5.26 -0.25 -18.78
C ASP A 81 4.17 0.62 -18.13
N HIS A 82 3.35 0.04 -17.27
CA HIS A 82 2.31 0.73 -16.50
C HIS A 82 2.75 1.12 -15.09
N LEU A 83 3.79 0.51 -14.53
CA LEU A 83 4.22 0.73 -13.14
C LEU A 83 4.52 2.20 -12.82
N GLU A 84 5.13 2.94 -13.77
CA GLU A 84 5.41 4.36 -13.59
C GLU A 84 4.16 5.24 -13.62
N LYS A 85 3.08 4.75 -14.20
CA LYS A 85 1.84 5.52 -14.43
C LYS A 85 0.79 5.34 -13.34
N ILE A 86 0.87 4.26 -12.56
CA ILE A 86 -0.19 3.91 -11.59
C ILE A 86 -0.38 4.91 -10.46
N PHE A 87 0.63 5.70 -10.13
CA PHE A 87 0.55 6.75 -9.11
C PHE A 87 0.07 8.11 -9.65
N LYS A 88 -0.12 8.24 -10.95
CA LYS A 88 -0.66 9.48 -11.51
C LYS A 88 -2.16 9.56 -11.27
N ALA A 89 -2.63 10.75 -10.84
CA ALA A 89 -4.05 11.00 -10.61
C ALA A 89 -4.86 10.79 -11.89
N PHE A 90 -6.07 10.23 -11.76
CA PHE A 90 -7.03 9.96 -12.85
C PHE A 90 -6.54 9.02 -13.95
N GLN A 91 -5.38 8.38 -13.81
CA GLN A 91 -4.94 7.37 -14.75
C GLN A 91 -5.47 5.99 -14.32
N GLN A 92 -6.18 5.36 -15.23
CA GLN A 92 -6.55 3.96 -15.16
C GLN A 92 -5.76 3.23 -16.25
N VAL A 93 -5.25 2.05 -15.90
CA VAL A 93 -4.60 1.19 -16.89
C VAL A 93 -5.68 0.63 -17.79
N ASP A 94 -5.72 1.09 -19.06
CA ASP A 94 -6.62 0.58 -20.07
C ASP A 94 -6.24 -0.85 -20.45
N SER A 95 -6.79 -1.82 -19.73
CA SER A 95 -6.81 -3.20 -20.20
C SER A 95 -8.25 -3.67 -20.25
N SER A 96 -8.55 -4.56 -21.19
CA SER A 96 -9.88 -5.16 -21.33
C SER A 96 -10.36 -5.86 -20.05
N VAL A 97 -9.43 -6.24 -19.18
CA VAL A 97 -9.68 -6.83 -17.85
C VAL A 97 -10.13 -5.78 -16.84
N THR A 98 -9.68 -4.53 -16.98
CA THR A 98 -9.98 -3.45 -16.02
C THR A 98 -11.30 -2.73 -16.26
N ARG A 99 -11.96 -2.94 -17.39
CA ARG A 99 -13.31 -2.36 -17.65
C ARG A 99 -14.37 -2.78 -16.62
N SER A 100 -14.17 -3.92 -15.96
CA SER A 100 -15.07 -4.41 -14.90
C SER A 100 -14.89 -3.71 -13.56
N TYR A 101 -13.86 -2.85 -13.43
CA TYR A 101 -13.44 -2.31 -12.17
C TYR A 101 -13.34 -0.77 -12.22
N ALA A 102 -14.50 -0.11 -12.25
CA ALA A 102 -14.57 1.34 -12.20
C ALA A 102 -14.01 1.89 -10.87
N GLY A 103 -13.11 2.86 -10.95
CA GLY A 103 -12.54 3.58 -9.81
C GLY A 103 -12.19 5.01 -10.21
N THR A 104 -11.98 5.91 -9.24
CA THR A 104 -11.67 7.32 -9.49
C THR A 104 -10.26 7.55 -10.04
N GLY A 105 -9.36 6.57 -9.95
CA GLY A 105 -7.94 6.72 -10.30
C GLY A 105 -7.15 7.59 -9.31
N LEU A 106 -7.73 7.90 -8.15
CA LEU A 106 -7.13 8.80 -7.15
C LEU A 106 -6.45 8.07 -5.99
N GLY A 107 -6.81 6.82 -5.73
CA GLY A 107 -6.38 6.10 -4.52
C GLY A 107 -4.85 5.99 -4.40
N LEU A 108 -4.16 5.55 -5.45
CA LEU A 108 -2.70 5.41 -5.44
C LEU A 108 -1.97 6.76 -5.46
N ALA A 109 -2.51 7.77 -6.17
CA ALA A 109 -1.96 9.12 -6.13
C ALA A 109 -2.03 9.71 -4.71
N LEU A 110 -3.12 9.48 -3.99
CA LEU A 110 -3.27 9.86 -2.58
C LEU A 110 -2.30 9.10 -1.67
N VAL A 111 -2.08 7.81 -1.90
CA VAL A 111 -1.09 7.03 -1.16
C VAL A 111 0.31 7.64 -1.35
N GLN A 112 0.71 7.94 -2.57
CA GLN A 112 2.01 8.54 -2.85
C GLN A 112 2.17 9.90 -2.18
N LEU A 113 1.19 10.78 -2.32
CA LEU A 113 1.20 12.11 -1.71
C LEU A 113 1.27 12.02 -0.19
N THR A 114 0.43 11.20 0.43
CA THR A 114 0.38 11.04 1.88
C THR A 114 1.67 10.44 2.42
N THR A 115 2.24 9.45 1.73
CA THR A 115 3.53 8.86 2.08
C THR A 115 4.63 9.91 2.07
N HIS A 116 4.66 10.77 1.04
CA HIS A 116 5.61 11.88 0.94
C HIS A 116 5.43 12.90 2.09
N LEU A 117 4.18 13.26 2.42
CA LEU A 117 3.89 14.14 3.56
C LEU A 117 4.36 13.57 4.90
N LEU A 118 4.39 12.25 5.02
CA LEU A 118 4.91 11.54 6.20
C LEU A 118 6.43 11.28 6.12
N LYS A 119 7.13 11.93 5.20
CA LYS A 119 8.58 11.78 4.98
C LYS A 119 9.00 10.35 4.61
N GLY A 120 8.12 9.61 3.99
CA GLY A 120 8.32 8.23 3.56
C GLY A 120 8.38 8.07 2.06
N GLN A 121 8.40 6.81 1.63
CA GLN A 121 8.33 6.42 0.22
C GLN A 121 7.40 5.23 0.04
N VAL A 122 6.87 5.09 -1.17
CA VAL A 122 6.09 3.94 -1.59
C VAL A 122 6.78 3.26 -2.77
N GLU A 123 6.90 1.95 -2.70
CA GLU A 123 7.40 1.12 -3.79
C GLU A 123 6.32 0.15 -4.24
N VAL A 124 6.40 -0.25 -5.52
CA VAL A 124 5.57 -1.27 -6.10
C VAL A 124 6.42 -2.31 -6.81
N ARG A 125 6.12 -3.58 -6.57
CA ARG A 125 6.64 -4.71 -7.32
C ARG A 125 5.45 -5.51 -7.82
N SER A 126 5.43 -5.79 -9.10
CA SER A 126 4.33 -6.52 -9.71
C SER A 126 4.78 -7.31 -10.93
N GLN A 127 4.09 -8.39 -11.17
CA GLN A 127 4.26 -9.22 -12.36
C GLN A 127 2.88 -9.68 -12.80
N ILE A 128 2.63 -9.63 -14.11
CA ILE A 128 1.37 -10.11 -14.72
C ILE A 128 1.10 -11.54 -14.24
N ASP A 129 -0.14 -11.81 -13.87
CA ASP A 129 -0.68 -13.09 -13.38
C ASP A 129 -0.03 -13.63 -12.09
N LYS A 130 0.80 -12.84 -11.42
CA LYS A 130 1.41 -13.21 -10.13
C LYS A 130 1.03 -12.31 -8.97
N GLY A 131 0.42 -11.16 -9.28
CA GLY A 131 -0.01 -10.20 -8.30
C GLY A 131 0.92 -9.03 -8.10
N SER A 132 0.65 -8.25 -7.07
CA SER A 132 1.35 -7.00 -6.78
C SER A 132 1.72 -6.91 -5.30
N THR A 133 2.80 -6.18 -5.02
CA THR A 133 3.18 -5.80 -3.66
C THR A 133 3.45 -4.32 -3.61
N PHE A 134 2.69 -3.60 -2.80
CA PHE A 134 2.92 -2.20 -2.48
C PHE A 134 3.54 -2.10 -1.10
N THR A 135 4.70 -1.47 -1.00
CA THR A 135 5.41 -1.30 0.28
C THR A 135 5.52 0.17 0.64
N LEU A 136 5.01 0.53 1.79
CA LEU A 136 5.22 1.84 2.42
C LEU A 136 6.43 1.77 3.32
N PHE A 137 7.35 2.70 3.17
CA PHE A 137 8.48 2.93 4.05
C PHE A 137 8.23 4.26 4.77
N LEU A 138 8.01 4.20 6.06
CA LEU A 138 7.70 5.37 6.89
C LEU A 138 8.73 5.48 8.03
N PRO A 139 9.21 6.67 8.36
CA PRO A 139 10.08 6.83 9.52
C PRO A 139 9.33 6.48 10.79
N LEU A 140 10.01 5.82 11.74
CA LEU A 140 9.43 5.50 13.06
C LEU A 140 9.11 6.76 13.87
N ASP A 141 9.92 7.79 13.68
CA ASP A 141 9.74 9.12 14.26
C ASP A 141 10.05 10.17 13.18
N PRO A 142 9.03 10.80 12.58
CA PRO A 142 9.23 11.82 11.54
C PRO A 142 9.99 13.06 12.02
N GLU A 143 9.96 13.38 13.32
CA GLU A 143 10.66 14.54 13.88
C GLU A 143 12.18 14.32 13.90
N SER A 144 12.63 13.07 14.07
CA SER A 144 14.06 12.74 14.08
C SER A 144 14.75 13.02 12.73
N ILE A 145 14.01 12.97 11.64
CA ILE A 145 14.51 13.27 10.29
C ILE A 145 14.68 14.77 10.08
N GLU A 146 13.77 15.59 10.61
CA GLU A 146 13.87 17.05 10.52
C GLU A 146 15.09 17.60 11.27
N ASP A 147 15.43 17.00 12.40
CA ASP A 147 16.61 17.38 13.19
C ASP A 147 17.91 17.00 12.47
N ALA A 148 17.97 15.82 11.86
CA ALA A 148 19.12 15.39 11.06
C ALA A 148 19.29 16.24 9.79
N GLU A 149 18.24 16.64 9.11
CA GLU A 149 18.30 17.54 7.95
C GLU A 149 18.77 18.95 8.36
N LYS A 150 18.34 19.47 9.52
CA LYS A 150 18.80 20.76 10.06
C LYS A 150 20.27 20.74 10.45
N GLU A 151 20.75 19.64 11.03
CA GLU A 151 22.18 19.48 11.37
C GLU A 151 23.07 19.39 10.12
N LEU A 152 22.58 18.84 9.00
CA LEU A 152 23.31 18.77 7.73
C LEU A 152 23.36 20.11 6.98
N LEU A 153 22.40 20.99 7.21
CA LEU A 153 22.27 22.29 6.53
C LEU A 153 22.79 23.48 7.37
N GLY A 154 23.13 23.25 8.62
CA GLY A 154 23.71 24.24 9.53
C GLY A 154 25.22 24.16 9.58
#